data_e352c325b154df4e82912c3beb94c878
#
_entry.id   e352c325b154df4e82912c3beb94c878
#
_cell.length_a   1.000
_cell.length_b   1.000
_cell.length_c   1.000
_cell.angle_alpha   90.00
_cell.angle_beta   90.00
_cell.angle_gamma   90.00
#
_symmetry.space_group_name_H-M   'P 1'
#
loop_
_entity.id
_entity.type
_entity.pdbx_description
1 polymer ?
#
loop_
_entity_poly.entity_id
_entity_poly.type
_entity_poly.pdbx_seq_one_letter_code
_entity_poly.pdbx_strand_id
1 'polypeptide(L)'
;KLLDRLGPLKEDLKDIENLQEGPGVTPSAVTFHPAQVAAKKMEKKIKDQLEESAATKHLRHTCFEAVLFGTGIMKGPFAYDKEYAKWTDEGEYDPVIKTVPKVDHVSVWDFYPDPDAYNMEDCNYVVERHRFTRAQMRELKKRPYFRAASIEEAIKAGENYSREWWEDDLSDNTVGSDLGSETSVTGGNGVERFEILEFWGTIDRKIAESQDIDIPKS
;
A
#
# COMPACT_ATOMS: atom_id res chain seq x y z
N LYS A 1 10.39 -0.68 41.04
CA LYS A 1 9.55 -1.19 39.91
C LYS A 1 8.67 -0.12 39.26
N LEU A 2 8.21 0.93 39.95
CA LEU A 2 7.49 2.06 39.37
C LEU A 2 8.45 3.13 38.81
N LEU A 3 9.60 3.33 39.43
CA LEU A 3 10.64 4.28 39.03
C LEU A 3 11.36 3.86 37.73
N ASP A 4 11.48 2.56 37.44
CA ASP A 4 12.14 2.05 36.23
C ASP A 4 11.27 2.26 34.97
N ARG A 5 9.94 2.43 35.12
CA ARG A 5 9.04 2.78 34.04
C ARG A 5 9.01 4.28 33.69
N LEU A 6 9.62 5.11 34.55
CA LEU A 6 9.71 6.56 34.36
C LEU A 6 11.01 7.01 33.65
N GLY A 7 11.91 6.07 33.32
CA GLY A 7 13.16 6.37 32.62
C GLY A 7 12.99 7.21 31.35
N PRO A 8 12.12 6.81 30.40
CA PRO A 8 11.88 7.58 29.19
C PRO A 8 11.23 8.94 29.42
N LEU A 9 10.42 9.05 30.48
CA LEU A 9 9.77 10.30 30.88
C LEU A 9 10.74 11.35 31.45
N LYS A 10 11.88 10.91 31.99
CA LYS A 10 12.91 11.82 32.54
C LYS A 10 13.73 12.50 31.45
N GLU A 11 13.96 11.84 30.32
CA GLU A 11 14.61 12.46 29.17
C GLU A 11 13.70 13.49 28.51
N ASP A 12 12.42 13.15 28.33
CA ASP A 12 11.42 14.09 27.80
C ASP A 12 11.22 15.33 28.71
N LEU A 13 11.37 15.19 30.02
CA LEU A 13 11.32 16.32 30.97
C LEU A 13 12.54 17.22 30.87
N LYS A 14 13.72 16.69 30.60
CA LYS A 14 14.93 17.49 30.36
C LYS A 14 14.83 18.30 29.07
N ASP A 15 14.24 17.75 28.05
CA ASP A 15 14.01 18.47 26.79
C ASP A 15 13.01 19.62 26.95
N ILE A 16 12.04 19.49 27.87
CA ILE A 16 11.09 20.56 28.21
C ILE A 16 11.76 21.64 29.09
N GLU A 17 12.64 21.27 30.02
CA GLU A 17 13.41 22.21 30.81
C GLU A 17 14.38 23.06 29.94
N ASN A 18 15.04 22.42 28.98
CA ASN A 18 15.97 23.10 28.06
C ASN A 18 15.26 24.10 27.10
N LEU A 19 13.96 23.96 26.86
CA LEU A 19 13.16 24.89 26.08
C LEU A 19 12.76 26.16 26.87
N GLN A 20 12.94 26.17 28.19
CA GLN A 20 12.55 27.27 29.07
C GLN A 20 13.68 28.23 29.47
N GLU A 21 14.93 27.97 29.15
CA GLU A 21 16.06 28.84 29.43
C GLU A 21 16.28 29.95 28.38
N GLY A 22 15.19 30.59 27.95
CA GLY A 22 15.27 31.88 27.24
C GLY A 22 15.34 33.07 28.23
N PRO A 23 16.22 34.07 28.01
CA PRO A 23 16.32 35.22 28.93
C PRO A 23 15.02 36.02 28.93
N GLY A 24 14.27 35.94 30.03
CA GLY A 24 13.13 36.80 30.29
C GLY A 24 11.79 36.13 30.59
N VAL A 25 11.71 34.81 30.70
CA VAL A 25 10.48 34.12 31.07
C VAL A 25 10.50 33.79 32.57
N THR A 26 9.64 34.45 33.34
CA THR A 26 9.37 34.04 34.73
C THR A 26 8.81 32.62 34.71
N PRO A 27 9.29 31.67 35.55
CA PRO A 27 8.79 30.32 35.59
C PRO A 27 7.33 30.33 36.06
N SER A 28 6.39 30.42 35.13
CA SER A 28 5.01 30.08 35.44
C SER A 28 4.99 28.58 35.76
N ALA A 29 4.38 28.21 36.88
CA ALA A 29 4.29 26.83 37.33
C ALA A 29 3.84 25.94 36.14
N VAL A 30 4.76 25.11 35.62
CA VAL A 30 4.47 24.17 34.53
C VAL A 30 3.54 23.13 35.09
N THR A 31 2.26 23.32 34.85
CA THR A 31 1.27 22.28 35.23
C THR A 31 1.45 21.11 34.27
N PHE A 32 2.04 20.04 34.78
CA PHE A 32 2.21 18.81 34.01
C PHE A 32 0.83 18.20 33.72
N HIS A 33 0.42 18.20 32.48
CA HIS A 33 -0.80 17.57 32.01
C HIS A 33 -0.44 16.27 31.26
N PRO A 34 -0.51 15.11 31.93
CA PRO A 34 -0.12 13.81 31.35
C PRO A 34 -0.92 13.47 30.09
N ALA A 35 -2.18 13.91 30.02
CA ALA A 35 -3.02 13.73 28.84
C ALA A 35 -2.51 14.52 27.63
N GLN A 36 -1.99 15.73 27.82
CA GLN A 36 -1.43 16.54 26.71
C GLN A 36 -0.13 15.94 26.19
N VAL A 37 0.72 15.42 27.07
CA VAL A 37 1.97 14.75 26.68
C VAL A 37 1.65 13.46 25.89
N ALA A 38 0.69 12.67 26.35
CA ALA A 38 0.24 11.49 25.65
C ALA A 38 -0.34 11.83 24.27
N ALA A 39 -1.14 12.88 24.15
CA ALA A 39 -1.71 13.34 22.89
C ALA A 39 -0.62 13.79 21.90
N LYS A 40 0.38 14.56 22.34
CA LYS A 40 1.52 14.96 21.49
C LYS A 40 2.36 13.76 21.01
N LYS A 41 2.58 12.76 21.86
CA LYS A 41 3.27 11.53 21.47
C LYS A 41 2.47 10.75 20.44
N MET A 42 1.16 10.68 20.59
CA MET A 42 0.26 10.04 19.62
C MET A 42 0.26 10.78 18.29
N GLU A 43 0.14 12.11 18.33
CA GLU A 43 0.22 12.97 17.14
C GLU A 43 1.51 12.75 16.35
N LYS A 44 2.67 12.78 17.04
CA LYS A 44 3.96 12.49 16.42
C LYS A 44 3.99 11.10 15.79
N LYS A 45 3.54 10.07 16.51
CA LYS A 45 3.52 8.70 15.98
C LYS A 45 2.62 8.57 14.75
N ILE A 46 1.44 9.21 14.76
CA ILE A 46 0.54 9.20 13.59
C ILE A 46 1.21 9.91 12.41
N LYS A 47 1.86 11.05 12.64
CA LYS A 47 2.58 11.79 11.60
C LYS A 47 3.70 10.95 11.00
N ASP A 48 4.52 10.32 11.82
CA ASP A 48 5.61 9.42 11.39
C ASP A 48 5.05 8.27 10.54
N GLN A 49 3.93 7.67 10.94
CA GLN A 49 3.27 6.59 10.19
C GLN A 49 2.70 7.07 8.84
N LEU A 50 2.12 8.27 8.78
CA LEU A 50 1.62 8.86 7.53
C LEU A 50 2.76 9.18 6.55
N GLU A 51 3.90 9.65 7.06
CA GLU A 51 5.10 9.89 6.26
C GLU A 51 5.69 8.55 5.76
N GLU A 52 5.80 7.55 6.63
CA GLU A 52 6.34 6.23 6.29
C GLU A 52 5.49 5.47 5.25
N SER A 53 4.18 5.61 5.32
CA SER A 53 3.22 5.05 4.35
C SER A 53 3.14 5.83 3.04
N ALA A 54 3.82 6.97 2.93
CA ALA A 54 3.69 7.91 1.80
C ALA A 54 2.23 8.33 1.51
N ALA A 55 1.37 8.37 2.55
CA ALA A 55 -0.05 8.62 2.44
C ALA A 55 -0.39 9.89 1.66
N THR A 56 0.39 10.96 1.85
CA THR A 56 0.21 12.23 1.13
C THR A 56 0.34 12.08 -0.38
N LYS A 57 1.25 11.21 -0.85
CA LYS A 57 1.42 10.93 -2.29
C LYS A 57 0.17 10.23 -2.84
N HIS A 58 -0.27 9.18 -2.17
CA HIS A 58 -1.45 8.41 -2.59
C HIS A 58 -2.72 9.27 -2.54
N LEU A 59 -2.88 10.09 -1.51
CA LEU A 59 -4.00 11.03 -1.40
C LEU A 59 -4.03 12.03 -2.57
N ARG A 60 -2.88 12.57 -2.98
CA ARG A 60 -2.81 13.48 -4.14
C ARG A 60 -3.28 12.80 -5.42
N HIS A 61 -2.86 11.56 -5.68
CA HIS A 61 -3.32 10.80 -6.84
C HIS A 61 -4.83 10.54 -6.77
N THR A 62 -5.34 10.14 -5.60
CA THR A 62 -6.77 9.93 -5.39
C THR A 62 -7.58 11.20 -5.63
N CYS A 63 -7.13 12.35 -5.09
CA CYS A 63 -7.79 13.64 -5.33
C CYS A 63 -7.74 14.05 -6.80
N PHE A 64 -6.64 13.79 -7.48
CA PHE A 64 -6.50 14.09 -8.91
C PHE A 64 -7.49 13.26 -9.75
N GLU A 65 -7.59 11.96 -9.53
CA GLU A 65 -8.59 11.12 -10.20
C GLU A 65 -10.02 11.53 -9.84
N ALA A 66 -10.29 11.87 -8.58
CA ALA A 66 -11.60 12.35 -8.15
C ALA A 66 -12.03 13.62 -8.90
N VAL A 67 -11.11 14.53 -9.19
CA VAL A 67 -11.41 15.75 -9.97
C VAL A 67 -11.61 15.42 -11.44
N LEU A 68 -10.85 14.49 -12.02
CA LEU A 68 -10.94 14.13 -13.44
C LEU A 68 -12.16 13.26 -13.75
N PHE A 69 -12.39 12.23 -12.95
CA PHE A 69 -13.38 11.19 -13.23
C PHE A 69 -14.60 11.23 -12.31
N GLY A 70 -14.60 12.16 -11.32
CA GLY A 70 -15.64 12.24 -10.31
C GLY A 70 -15.50 11.21 -9.18
N THR A 71 -14.52 10.30 -9.28
CA THR A 71 -14.31 9.22 -8.31
C THR A 71 -12.82 9.04 -8.07
N GLY A 72 -12.42 8.91 -6.82
CA GLY A 72 -11.06 8.58 -6.42
C GLY A 72 -11.07 7.46 -5.38
N ILE A 73 -10.22 6.47 -5.55
CA ILE A 73 -10.22 5.25 -4.74
C ILE A 73 -8.91 5.14 -3.98
N MET A 74 -9.04 4.88 -2.68
CA MET A 74 -7.90 4.67 -1.79
C MET A 74 -8.12 3.39 -0.98
N LYS A 75 -7.11 2.52 -0.97
CA LYS A 75 -7.10 1.25 -0.25
C LYS A 75 -6.22 1.35 0.99
N GLY A 76 -6.73 0.93 2.12
CA GLY A 76 -5.97 0.89 3.38
C GLY A 76 -6.66 1.60 4.56
N PRO A 77 -5.96 1.73 5.69
CA PRO A 77 -4.59 1.22 5.92
C PRO A 77 -4.55 -0.30 6.12
N PHE A 78 -3.49 -0.94 5.61
CA PHE A 78 -3.23 -2.36 5.84
C PHE A 78 -1.79 -2.58 6.30
N ALA A 79 -1.54 -3.68 6.99
CA ALA A 79 -0.22 -4.04 7.46
C ALA A 79 0.65 -4.50 6.28
N TYR A 80 1.83 -3.92 6.14
CA TYR A 80 2.79 -4.26 5.10
C TYR A 80 4.17 -4.45 5.72
N ASP A 81 4.83 -5.53 5.35
CA ASP A 81 6.19 -5.81 5.80
C ASP A 81 7.18 -5.12 4.86
N LYS A 82 7.81 -4.08 5.38
CA LYS A 82 8.81 -3.28 4.67
C LYS A 82 10.20 -3.71 5.08
N GLU A 83 11.02 -4.00 4.10
CA GLU A 83 12.41 -4.34 4.26
C GLU A 83 13.26 -3.06 4.29
N TYR A 84 14.03 -2.89 5.36
CA TYR A 84 14.99 -1.80 5.50
C TYR A 84 16.40 -2.37 5.33
N ALA A 85 17.11 -1.84 4.36
CA ALA A 85 18.51 -2.22 4.15
C ALA A 85 19.34 -1.86 5.38
N LYS A 86 19.97 -2.85 5.95
CA LYS A 86 20.94 -2.70 7.04
C LYS A 86 22.19 -3.51 6.72
N TRP A 87 23.32 -2.93 7.00
CA TRP A 87 24.61 -3.59 6.88
C TRP A 87 25.17 -3.80 8.29
N THR A 88 25.74 -4.96 8.54
CA THR A 88 26.47 -5.23 9.77
C THR A 88 27.81 -4.50 9.73
N ASP A 89 28.45 -4.34 10.90
CA ASP A 89 29.79 -3.73 11.00
C ASP A 89 30.86 -4.54 10.22
N GLU A 90 30.57 -5.82 9.94
CA GLU A 90 31.40 -6.73 9.14
C GLU A 90 31.13 -6.61 7.62
N GLY A 91 30.17 -5.77 7.20
CA GLY A 91 29.83 -5.54 5.80
C GLY A 91 28.88 -6.57 5.21
N GLU A 92 28.24 -7.40 6.00
CA GLU A 92 27.18 -8.32 5.56
C GLU A 92 25.83 -7.60 5.48
N TYR A 93 25.01 -7.96 4.47
CA TYR A 93 23.66 -7.44 4.31
C TYR A 93 22.70 -8.20 5.22
N ASP A 94 22.18 -7.53 6.24
CA ASP A 94 21.21 -8.05 7.21
C ASP A 94 19.96 -7.17 7.24
N PRO A 95 18.99 -7.39 6.33
CA PRO A 95 17.82 -6.54 6.20
C PRO A 95 16.90 -6.70 7.41
N VAL A 96 16.42 -5.57 7.93
CA VAL A 96 15.44 -5.55 9.01
C VAL A 96 14.03 -5.40 8.41
N ILE A 97 13.18 -6.40 8.67
CA ILE A 97 11.77 -6.37 8.28
C ILE A 97 10.96 -5.70 9.38
N LYS A 98 10.20 -4.66 9.02
CA LYS A 98 9.27 -3.99 9.93
C LYS A 98 7.88 -3.96 9.31
N THR A 99 6.88 -4.32 10.10
CA THR A 99 5.48 -4.15 9.72
C THR A 99 5.06 -2.70 9.91
N VAL A 100 4.68 -2.06 8.82
CA VAL A 100 4.27 -0.64 8.76
C VAL A 100 2.88 -0.53 8.15
N PRO A 101 2.09 0.48 8.50
CA PRO A 101 0.85 0.75 7.81
C PRO A 101 1.14 1.21 6.38
N LYS A 102 0.40 0.70 5.42
CA LYS A 102 0.46 1.10 4.03
C LYS A 102 -0.91 1.57 3.54
N VAL A 103 -0.88 2.58 2.69
CA VAL A 103 -2.05 3.10 1.98
C VAL A 103 -1.68 3.13 0.50
N ASP A 104 -2.55 2.62 -0.35
CA ASP A 104 -2.36 2.63 -1.80
C ASP A 104 -3.50 3.38 -2.49
N HIS A 105 -3.16 4.08 -3.56
CA HIS A 105 -4.11 4.60 -4.52
C HIS A 105 -4.45 3.47 -5.50
N VAL A 106 -5.73 3.27 -5.76
CA VAL A 106 -6.23 2.31 -6.76
C VAL A 106 -6.82 3.11 -7.91
N SER A 107 -6.37 2.83 -9.13
CA SER A 107 -6.91 3.51 -10.30
C SER A 107 -8.37 3.12 -10.53
N VAL A 108 -9.19 4.09 -10.94
CA VAL A 108 -10.60 3.87 -11.30
C VAL A 108 -10.75 2.78 -12.37
N TRP A 109 -9.77 2.66 -13.28
CA TRP A 109 -9.77 1.67 -14.35
C TRP A 109 -9.48 0.23 -13.91
N ASP A 110 -8.91 0.06 -12.73
CA ASP A 110 -8.53 -1.24 -12.17
C ASP A 110 -9.44 -1.64 -11.00
N PHE A 111 -10.54 -0.90 -10.78
CA PHE A 111 -11.45 -1.10 -9.66
C PHE A 111 -12.87 -1.41 -10.15
N TYR A 112 -13.36 -2.57 -9.80
CA TYR A 112 -14.66 -3.10 -10.22
C TYR A 112 -15.52 -3.43 -8.99
N PRO A 113 -16.33 -2.47 -8.52
CA PRO A 113 -17.28 -2.71 -7.43
C PRO A 113 -18.50 -3.51 -7.91
N ASP A 114 -19.27 -4.01 -6.96
CA ASP A 114 -20.57 -4.63 -7.21
C ASP A 114 -21.49 -3.65 -7.98
N PRO A 115 -21.95 -3.98 -9.21
CA PRO A 115 -22.77 -3.09 -10.02
C PRO A 115 -24.16 -2.82 -9.42
N ASP A 116 -24.64 -3.67 -8.52
CA ASP A 116 -25.94 -3.52 -7.89
C ASP A 116 -25.89 -2.64 -6.63
N ALA A 117 -24.68 -2.30 -6.16
CA ALA A 117 -24.50 -1.46 -4.98
C ALA A 117 -24.49 0.03 -5.30
N TYR A 118 -25.21 0.80 -4.50
CA TYR A 118 -25.21 2.27 -4.64
C TYR A 118 -24.01 2.92 -3.94
N ASN A 119 -23.58 2.36 -2.83
CA ASN A 119 -22.45 2.83 -2.01
C ASN A 119 -21.49 1.68 -1.68
N MET A 120 -20.27 2.01 -1.27
CA MET A 120 -19.29 1.01 -0.84
C MET A 120 -19.75 0.18 0.37
N GLU A 121 -20.61 0.73 1.24
CA GLU A 121 -21.15 0.03 2.40
C GLU A 121 -22.15 -1.08 1.99
N ASP A 122 -22.80 -0.91 0.83
CA ASP A 122 -23.77 -1.87 0.30
C ASP A 122 -23.12 -2.90 -0.63
N CYS A 123 -21.83 -2.74 -0.96
CA CYS A 123 -21.11 -3.65 -1.83
C CYS A 123 -20.94 -5.04 -1.21
N ASN A 124 -21.40 -6.07 -1.90
CA ASN A 124 -21.15 -7.46 -1.53
C ASN A 124 -19.73 -7.89 -1.87
N TYR A 125 -19.16 -7.31 -2.91
CA TYR A 125 -17.80 -7.59 -3.36
C TYR A 125 -17.18 -6.42 -4.12
N VAL A 126 -15.87 -6.45 -4.19
CA VAL A 126 -15.04 -5.57 -5.02
C VAL A 126 -13.96 -6.40 -5.66
N VAL A 127 -13.70 -6.16 -6.93
CA VAL A 127 -12.58 -6.78 -7.64
C VAL A 127 -11.57 -5.70 -8.02
N GLU A 128 -10.31 -5.93 -7.69
CA GLU A 128 -9.18 -5.08 -8.09
C GLU A 128 -8.31 -5.84 -9.10
N ARG A 129 -8.00 -5.19 -10.20
CA ARG A 129 -7.14 -5.74 -11.26
C ARG A 129 -5.70 -5.34 -11.05
N HIS A 130 -4.80 -6.31 -11.04
CA HIS A 130 -3.36 -6.11 -10.97
C HIS A 130 -2.67 -6.61 -12.24
N ARG A 131 -1.61 -5.91 -12.65
CA ARG A 131 -0.78 -6.27 -13.79
C ARG A 131 0.62 -6.60 -13.30
N PHE A 132 0.90 -7.88 -13.17
CA PHE A 132 2.17 -8.38 -12.64
C PHE A 132 3.12 -8.77 -13.76
N THR A 133 4.40 -8.54 -13.52
CA THR A 133 5.47 -9.11 -14.33
C THR A 133 5.75 -10.55 -13.90
N ARG A 134 6.43 -11.32 -14.75
CA ARG A 134 6.86 -12.69 -14.41
C ARG A 134 7.69 -12.74 -13.12
N ALA A 135 8.51 -11.73 -12.84
CA ALA A 135 9.27 -11.63 -11.60
C ALA A 135 8.37 -11.47 -10.37
N GLN A 136 7.37 -10.59 -10.46
CA GLN A 136 6.38 -10.38 -9.39
C GLN A 136 5.54 -11.64 -9.14
N MET A 137 5.18 -12.39 -10.19
CA MET A 137 4.50 -13.69 -10.05
C MET A 137 5.35 -14.69 -9.26
N ARG A 138 6.66 -14.74 -9.53
CA ARG A 138 7.58 -15.62 -8.79
C ARG A 138 7.72 -15.19 -7.32
N GLU A 139 7.68 -13.90 -7.02
CA GLU A 139 7.66 -13.39 -5.65
C GLU A 139 6.34 -13.75 -4.94
N LEU A 140 5.21 -13.63 -5.62
CA LEU A 140 3.91 -14.02 -5.10
C LEU A 140 3.88 -15.51 -4.70
N LYS A 141 4.52 -16.37 -5.50
CA LYS A 141 4.66 -17.80 -5.22
C LYS A 141 5.34 -18.10 -3.88
N LYS A 142 6.25 -17.24 -3.42
CA LYS A 142 6.98 -17.43 -2.16
C LYS A 142 6.12 -17.15 -0.91
N ARG A 143 4.98 -16.48 -1.08
CA ARG A 143 4.12 -16.11 0.04
C ARG A 143 3.30 -17.30 0.54
N PRO A 144 3.13 -17.48 1.86
CA PRO A 144 2.54 -18.67 2.46
C PRO A 144 1.05 -18.89 2.12
N TYR A 145 0.33 -17.84 1.73
CA TYR A 145 -1.12 -17.91 1.47
C TYR A 145 -1.47 -18.15 -0.01
N PHE A 146 -0.46 -18.31 -0.87
CA PHE A 146 -0.69 -18.52 -2.30
C PHE A 146 -0.37 -19.95 -2.72
N ARG A 147 -1.18 -20.50 -3.62
CA ARG A 147 -0.95 -21.83 -4.20
C ARG A 147 0.17 -21.77 -5.23
N ALA A 148 1.35 -22.22 -4.84
CA ALA A 148 2.54 -22.20 -5.70
C ALA A 148 2.34 -22.94 -7.03
N ALA A 149 1.59 -24.07 -7.02
CA ALA A 149 1.31 -24.85 -8.23
C ALA A 149 0.47 -24.08 -9.25
N SER A 150 -0.59 -23.39 -8.80
CA SER A 150 -1.47 -22.60 -9.69
C SER A 150 -0.73 -21.42 -10.30
N ILE A 151 0.16 -20.77 -9.52
CA ILE A 151 1.01 -19.69 -10.04
C ILE A 151 2.00 -20.21 -11.08
N GLU A 152 2.60 -21.38 -10.87
CA GLU A 152 3.48 -22.00 -11.86
C GLU A 152 2.74 -22.36 -13.15
N GLU A 153 1.53 -22.86 -13.03
CA GLU A 153 0.68 -23.15 -14.18
C GLU A 153 0.34 -21.88 -14.95
N ALA A 154 -0.05 -20.82 -14.27
CA ALA A 154 -0.28 -19.52 -14.89
C ALA A 154 0.97 -18.97 -15.60
N ILE A 155 2.15 -19.07 -14.98
CA ILE A 155 3.42 -18.65 -15.61
C ILE A 155 3.74 -19.51 -16.86
N LYS A 156 3.42 -20.80 -16.84
CA LYS A 156 3.64 -21.69 -18.00
C LYS A 156 2.64 -21.44 -19.12
N ALA A 157 1.39 -21.10 -18.77
CA ALA A 157 0.36 -20.75 -19.76
C ALA A 157 0.74 -19.48 -20.56
N GLY A 158 1.59 -18.62 -19.97
CA GLY A 158 2.07 -17.40 -20.61
C GLY A 158 1.24 -16.17 -20.29
N GLU A 159 1.51 -15.08 -21.01
CA GLU A 159 0.83 -13.81 -20.86
C GLU A 159 -0.67 -13.93 -21.12
N ASN A 160 -1.46 -13.43 -20.19
CA ASN A 160 -2.93 -13.39 -20.30
C ASN A 160 -3.48 -11.96 -20.32
N TYR A 161 -2.61 -10.96 -20.26
CA TYR A 161 -3.01 -9.56 -20.32
C TYR A 161 -3.17 -9.10 -21.76
N SER A 162 -4.39 -8.70 -22.10
CA SER A 162 -4.71 -8.02 -23.34
C SER A 162 -4.89 -6.52 -23.06
N ARG A 163 -4.21 -5.68 -23.85
CA ARG A 163 -4.42 -4.24 -23.73
C ARG A 163 -5.84 -3.87 -24.11
N GLU A 164 -6.44 -2.99 -23.33
CA GLU A 164 -7.70 -2.36 -23.67
C GLU A 164 -7.48 -1.31 -24.76
N TRP A 165 -8.45 -1.11 -25.65
CA TRP A 165 -8.37 -0.17 -26.77
C TRP A 165 -7.98 1.27 -26.35
N TRP A 166 -8.42 1.71 -25.17
CA TRP A 166 -8.10 3.03 -24.63
C TRP A 166 -6.65 3.13 -24.08
N GLU A 167 -6.03 2.03 -23.74
CA GLU A 167 -4.61 1.96 -23.35
C GLU A 167 -3.70 2.10 -24.57
N ASP A 168 -4.13 1.60 -25.72
CA ASP A 168 -3.41 1.75 -26.99
C ASP A 168 -3.44 3.20 -27.47
N ASP A 169 -4.61 3.87 -27.41
CA ASP A 169 -4.74 5.29 -27.78
C ASP A 169 -3.87 6.22 -26.93
N LEU A 170 -3.73 5.94 -25.63
CA LEU A 170 -2.87 6.72 -24.76
C LEU A 170 -1.38 6.53 -25.08
N SER A 171 -0.98 5.36 -25.54
CA SER A 171 0.40 5.07 -25.90
C SER A 171 0.79 5.72 -27.24
N ASP A 172 -0.09 5.76 -28.19
CA ASP A 172 0.10 6.39 -29.51
C ASP A 172 0.19 7.91 -29.43
N ASN A 173 -0.54 8.54 -28.52
CA ASN A 173 -0.55 10.00 -28.35
C ASN A 173 0.61 10.52 -27.47
N THR A 174 1.32 9.66 -26.74
CA THR A 174 2.37 10.09 -25.79
C THR A 174 3.79 10.02 -26.37
N VAL A 175 4.01 9.26 -27.43
CA VAL A 175 5.31 9.12 -28.09
C VAL A 175 5.15 9.56 -29.55
N GLY A 176 5.40 10.85 -29.76
CA GLY A 176 5.49 11.52 -31.04
C GLY A 176 5.32 10.66 -32.30
N SER A 177 4.18 10.78 -32.92
CA SER A 177 3.86 10.28 -34.26
C SER A 177 4.73 10.86 -35.38
N ASP A 178 5.84 11.52 -35.04
CA ASP A 178 6.69 12.29 -35.96
C ASP A 178 7.99 11.58 -36.36
N LEU A 179 8.22 10.37 -35.92
CA LEU A 179 9.27 9.50 -36.40
C LEU A 179 8.63 8.33 -37.14
N GLY A 180 8.44 8.51 -38.44
CA GLY A 180 7.92 7.51 -39.36
C GLY A 180 8.64 6.16 -39.25
N SER A 181 8.20 5.36 -38.33
CA SER A 181 8.57 3.95 -38.18
C SER A 181 7.29 3.13 -38.33
N GLU A 182 7.08 2.63 -39.54
CA GLU A 182 6.20 1.50 -39.81
C GLU A 182 6.70 0.23 -39.11
N THR A 183 6.94 0.29 -37.84
CA THR A 183 7.03 -0.89 -37.01
C THR A 183 5.71 -0.99 -36.27
N SER A 184 4.83 -1.81 -36.82
CA SER A 184 3.76 -2.41 -36.03
C SER A 184 4.42 -3.09 -34.82
N VAL A 185 4.53 -2.34 -33.72
CA VAL A 185 4.98 -2.88 -32.45
C VAL A 185 3.81 -3.71 -31.91
N THR A 186 3.63 -4.86 -32.52
CA THR A 186 2.91 -5.96 -31.93
C THR A 186 3.73 -6.40 -30.71
N GLY A 187 3.39 -5.91 -29.57
CA GLY A 187 4.07 -6.24 -28.33
C GLY A 187 4.65 -5.00 -27.65
N GLY A 188 3.87 -4.45 -26.71
CA GLY A 188 4.44 -3.49 -25.79
C GLY A 188 5.70 -4.02 -25.14
N ASN A 189 6.73 -3.24 -25.15
CA ASN A 189 8.00 -3.28 -24.37
C ASN A 189 8.62 -4.65 -23.99
N GLY A 190 8.29 -5.77 -24.64
CA GLY A 190 8.93 -7.06 -24.39
C GLY A 190 8.81 -7.64 -22.99
N VAL A 191 8.00 -7.03 -22.11
CA VAL A 191 7.77 -7.50 -20.74
C VAL A 191 6.40 -8.16 -20.68
N GLU A 192 6.39 -9.49 -20.52
CA GLU A 192 5.17 -10.24 -20.29
C GLU A 192 4.41 -9.69 -19.09
N ARG A 193 3.09 -9.55 -19.23
CA ARG A 193 2.18 -9.08 -18.19
C ARG A 193 1.14 -10.14 -17.87
N PHE A 194 0.92 -10.35 -16.59
CA PHE A 194 -0.08 -11.27 -16.06
C PHE A 194 -1.16 -10.44 -15.36
N GLU A 195 -2.37 -10.61 -15.83
CA GLU A 195 -3.55 -10.04 -15.17
C GLU A 195 -3.96 -10.91 -14.00
N ILE A 196 -4.09 -10.29 -12.83
CA ILE A 196 -4.54 -10.93 -11.60
C ILE A 196 -5.72 -10.13 -11.07
N LEU A 197 -6.78 -10.83 -10.74
CA LEU A 197 -7.96 -10.26 -10.11
C LEU A 197 -7.93 -10.58 -8.62
N GLU A 198 -7.87 -9.55 -7.80
CA GLU A 198 -7.99 -9.62 -6.35
C GLU A 198 -9.44 -9.39 -5.95
N PHE A 199 -10.06 -10.40 -5.36
CA PHE A 199 -11.46 -10.34 -4.93
C PHE A 199 -11.54 -10.06 -3.44
N TRP A 200 -12.33 -9.06 -3.08
CA TRP A 200 -12.69 -8.68 -1.72
C TRP A 200 -14.19 -8.78 -1.57
N GLY A 201 -14.68 -9.64 -0.71
CA GLY A 201 -16.12 -9.77 -0.52
C GLY A 201 -16.53 -11.05 0.15
N THR A 202 -17.83 -11.27 0.17
CA THR A 202 -18.44 -12.48 0.74
C THR A 202 -18.61 -13.53 -0.35
N ILE A 203 -18.07 -14.72 -0.12
CA ILE A 203 -18.21 -15.87 -1.02
C ILE A 203 -19.07 -16.93 -0.34
N ASP A 204 -20.02 -17.54 -1.07
CA ASP A 204 -20.76 -18.69 -0.57
C ASP A 204 -19.79 -19.85 -0.32
N ARG A 205 -19.86 -20.44 0.88
CA ARG A 205 -19.02 -21.56 1.28
C ARG A 205 -19.09 -22.73 0.30
N LYS A 206 -20.27 -23.03 -0.25
CA LYS A 206 -20.45 -24.12 -1.22
C LYS A 206 -19.72 -23.85 -2.52
N ILE A 207 -19.69 -22.59 -2.98
CA ILE A 207 -18.95 -22.19 -4.17
C ILE A 207 -17.45 -22.32 -3.92
N ALA A 208 -16.98 -21.84 -2.79
CA ALA A 208 -15.57 -21.92 -2.44
C ALA A 208 -15.09 -23.37 -2.29
N GLU A 209 -15.88 -24.24 -1.63
CA GLU A 209 -15.60 -25.67 -1.52
C GLU A 209 -15.59 -26.36 -2.89
N SER A 210 -16.47 -25.99 -3.83
CA SER A 210 -16.50 -26.55 -5.18
C SER A 210 -15.28 -26.17 -6.02
N GLN A 211 -14.64 -25.05 -5.69
CA GLN A 211 -13.41 -24.56 -6.34
C GLN A 211 -12.14 -24.94 -5.56
N ASP A 212 -12.27 -25.82 -4.56
CA ASP A 212 -11.16 -26.29 -3.73
C ASP A 212 -10.40 -25.15 -3.04
N ILE A 213 -11.14 -24.10 -2.64
CA ILE A 213 -10.63 -22.97 -1.88
C ILE A 213 -10.66 -23.32 -0.39
N ASP A 214 -9.49 -23.31 0.24
CA ASP A 214 -9.35 -23.57 1.68
C ASP A 214 -9.91 -22.40 2.48
N ILE A 215 -11.03 -22.61 3.15
CA ILE A 215 -11.66 -21.59 4.00
C ILE A 215 -11.26 -21.88 5.44
N PRO A 216 -10.67 -20.92 6.16
CA PRO A 216 -10.35 -21.09 7.56
C PRO A 216 -11.66 -21.34 8.34
N LYS A 217 -11.64 -22.36 9.18
CA LYS A 217 -12.76 -22.65 10.10
C LYS A 217 -12.78 -21.53 11.15
N SER A 218 -13.85 -20.75 11.15
CA SER A 218 -14.14 -19.76 12.19
C SER A 218 -14.40 -20.41 13.54
#